data_177d0762e0d796218d9762acc7a31c63
#
_entry.id   177d0762e0d796218d9762acc7a31c63
#
_cell.length_a   1.000
_cell.length_b   1.000
_cell.length_c   1.000
_cell.angle_alpha   90.00
_cell.angle_beta   90.00
_cell.angle_gamma   90.00
#
_symmetry.space_group_name_H-M   'P 1'
#
loop_
_entity.id
_entity.type
_entity.pdbx_description
1 polymer ?
#
loop_
_entity_poly.entity_id
_entity_poly.type
_entity_poly.pdbx_seq_one_letter_code
_entity_poly.pdbx_strand_id
1 'polypeptide(L)'
;MSTFNSKLNALRQRHEALLTMPNPMLEHGNGIYDRYANPILTAEHTPLEWRYDMDERSNPHLMQRIMMNATFNAGAMKWGDKYLLVVRVEGADRKSFFAVAESPNGVDNFRFWDEPITMPETDNPATNIYDMRLTQHEDGYIYGVFCAERHDDSMPADLSAATATAAIARTRDLKTWERLPDLKARSQQRNVVLHPEFVDGKYAFYTRPQDGFIDTGSGGGIGWALVDDITHAEVHEETIINPRHYHTIMEMKNGEGPHPIKTPQGWLHLAHGVRGCASGLRYVLYMYMTALDDPTRMIAQPGGYLLVPQGGEYVGDVMNVVFSNGWIADEDGRVFIYYASSDTRMHVATSTIERLVDYCLHTPQDGLTTAASVETIKKLIAKNRAL
;
A
#
# COMPACT_ATOMS: atom_id res chain seq x y z
N MET A 1 -26.11 -2.04 -38.22
CA MET A 1 -25.21 -2.43 -37.09
C MET A 1 -26.04 -3.35 -36.20
N SER A 2 -25.56 -4.53 -35.81
CA SER A 2 -26.33 -5.41 -34.91
C SER A 2 -26.56 -4.73 -33.56
N THR A 3 -27.59 -5.13 -32.81
CA THR A 3 -27.83 -4.63 -31.45
C THR A 3 -26.64 -4.93 -30.54
N PHE A 4 -25.95 -6.04 -30.75
CA PHE A 4 -24.69 -6.40 -30.04
C PHE A 4 -23.57 -5.38 -30.32
N ASN A 5 -23.27 -5.08 -31.57
CA ASN A 5 -22.25 -4.12 -31.95
C ASN A 5 -22.55 -2.71 -31.41
N SER A 6 -23.80 -2.31 -31.34
CA SER A 6 -24.18 -1.04 -30.73
C SER A 6 -23.91 -1.02 -29.23
N LYS A 7 -24.21 -2.11 -28.51
CA LYS A 7 -23.90 -2.25 -27.08
C LYS A 7 -22.38 -2.28 -26.82
N LEU A 8 -21.60 -3.03 -27.62
CA LEU A 8 -20.16 -3.11 -27.51
C LEU A 8 -19.49 -1.75 -27.72
N ASN A 9 -19.91 -1.00 -28.74
CA ASN A 9 -19.42 0.34 -29.00
C ASN A 9 -19.72 1.31 -27.84
N ALA A 10 -20.94 1.26 -27.29
CA ALA A 10 -21.30 2.07 -26.13
C ALA A 10 -20.49 1.69 -24.87
N LEU A 11 -20.18 0.41 -24.68
CA LEU A 11 -19.32 -0.07 -23.59
C LEU A 11 -17.89 0.50 -23.74
N ARG A 12 -17.30 0.39 -24.92
CA ARG A 12 -15.97 0.95 -25.22
C ARG A 12 -15.90 2.47 -25.00
N GLN A 13 -16.91 3.19 -25.47
CA GLN A 13 -16.99 4.65 -25.28
C GLN A 13 -17.06 5.04 -23.80
N ARG A 14 -17.86 4.34 -22.99
CA ARG A 14 -17.94 4.59 -21.54
C ARG A 14 -16.61 4.26 -20.84
N HIS A 15 -15.97 3.16 -21.23
CA HIS A 15 -14.68 2.78 -20.67
C HIS A 15 -13.60 3.83 -21.00
N GLU A 16 -13.51 4.27 -22.24
CA GLU A 16 -12.55 5.31 -22.63
C GLU A 16 -12.83 6.64 -21.93
N ALA A 17 -14.08 7.03 -21.76
CA ALA A 17 -14.45 8.22 -21.00
C ALA A 17 -14.05 8.13 -19.53
N LEU A 18 -14.10 6.94 -18.92
CA LEU A 18 -13.61 6.70 -17.56
C LEU A 18 -12.08 6.83 -17.48
N LEU A 19 -11.36 6.19 -18.41
CA LEU A 19 -9.89 6.21 -18.44
C LEU A 19 -9.29 7.61 -18.69
N THR A 20 -10.06 8.50 -19.30
CA THR A 20 -9.63 9.88 -19.63
C THR A 20 -10.29 10.94 -18.75
N MET A 21 -11.00 10.52 -17.71
CA MET A 21 -11.68 11.44 -16.80
C MET A 21 -10.67 12.27 -16.01
N PRO A 22 -10.70 13.62 -16.08
CA PRO A 22 -9.81 14.46 -15.29
C PRO A 22 -10.05 14.27 -13.79
N ASN A 23 -8.97 14.37 -13.03
CA ASN A 23 -9.02 14.28 -11.56
C ASN A 23 -8.61 15.62 -10.93
N PRO A 24 -9.55 16.56 -10.74
CA PRO A 24 -9.24 17.87 -10.19
C PRO A 24 -8.85 17.77 -8.72
N MET A 25 -7.85 18.58 -8.33
CA MET A 25 -7.47 18.78 -6.94
C MET A 25 -8.63 19.45 -6.18
N LEU A 26 -8.87 19.02 -4.95
CA LEU A 26 -9.85 19.65 -4.06
C LEU A 26 -9.33 21.00 -3.55
N GLU A 27 -10.22 22.00 -3.45
CA GLU A 27 -9.85 23.37 -3.10
C GLU A 27 -9.33 23.56 -1.66
N HIS A 28 -9.68 22.64 -0.75
CA HIS A 28 -9.37 22.77 0.68
C HIS A 28 -8.44 21.65 1.13
N GLY A 29 -7.14 21.89 1.06
CA GLY A 29 -6.10 21.07 1.69
C GLY A 29 -5.92 21.43 3.17
N ASN A 30 -5.23 20.57 3.90
CA ASN A 30 -4.85 20.80 5.31
C ASN A 30 -3.46 21.46 5.46
N GLY A 31 -2.84 21.88 4.36
CA GLY A 31 -1.50 22.42 4.31
C GLY A 31 -0.39 21.37 4.27
N ILE A 32 -0.68 20.12 4.64
CA ILE A 32 0.28 19.03 4.65
C ILE A 32 0.26 18.28 3.31
N TYR A 33 -0.93 17.96 2.79
CA TYR A 33 -1.15 17.30 1.51
C TYR A 33 -2.43 17.81 0.85
N ASP A 34 -2.53 17.59 -0.45
CA ASP A 34 -3.68 17.93 -1.28
C ASP A 34 -4.33 16.65 -1.79
N ARG A 35 -5.69 16.58 -1.75
CA ARG A 35 -6.50 15.45 -2.25
C ARG A 35 -7.12 15.77 -3.58
N TYR A 36 -7.57 14.72 -4.26
CA TYR A 36 -8.23 14.78 -5.54
C TYR A 36 -9.67 14.26 -5.46
N ALA A 37 -10.51 14.71 -6.39
CA ALA A 37 -11.96 14.48 -6.33
C ALA A 37 -12.36 13.03 -6.64
N ASN A 38 -11.61 12.36 -7.52
CA ASN A 38 -11.97 11.05 -8.06
C ASN A 38 -10.97 9.97 -7.66
N PRO A 39 -11.39 8.71 -7.53
CA PRO A 39 -10.46 7.60 -7.48
C PRO A 39 -9.70 7.51 -8.82
N ILE A 40 -8.42 7.16 -8.74
CA ILE A 40 -7.54 6.99 -9.92
C ILE A 40 -7.72 5.64 -10.59
N LEU A 41 -8.09 4.61 -9.81
CA LEU A 41 -8.40 3.26 -10.29
C LEU A 41 -9.56 2.66 -9.49
N THR A 42 -10.44 1.98 -10.22
CA THR A 42 -11.52 1.15 -9.69
C THR A 42 -11.58 -0.14 -10.51
N ALA A 43 -12.37 -1.12 -10.10
CA ALA A 43 -12.60 -2.34 -10.88
C ALA A 43 -12.99 -2.06 -12.35
N GLU A 44 -13.72 -0.95 -12.59
CA GLU A 44 -14.17 -0.56 -13.93
C GLU A 44 -13.02 -0.06 -14.84
N HIS A 45 -11.87 0.30 -14.29
CA HIS A 45 -10.68 0.68 -15.08
C HIS A 45 -9.93 -0.53 -15.65
N THR A 46 -10.20 -1.75 -15.16
CA THR A 46 -9.58 -2.96 -15.74
C THR A 46 -9.98 -3.13 -17.20
N PRO A 47 -9.09 -3.61 -18.07
CA PRO A 47 -9.35 -3.79 -19.49
C PRO A 47 -10.66 -4.57 -19.77
N LEU A 48 -11.38 -4.16 -20.78
CA LEU A 48 -12.63 -4.83 -21.14
C LEU A 48 -12.38 -6.28 -21.58
N GLU A 49 -11.22 -6.51 -22.20
CA GLU A 49 -10.76 -7.80 -22.69
C GLU A 49 -10.54 -8.82 -21.56
N TRP A 50 -10.29 -8.36 -20.34
CA TRP A 50 -10.17 -9.23 -19.17
C TRP A 50 -11.54 -9.68 -18.64
N ARG A 51 -12.59 -8.91 -18.92
CA ARG A 51 -13.90 -9.07 -18.30
C ARG A 51 -14.97 -9.64 -19.24
N TYR A 52 -14.86 -9.33 -20.53
CA TYR A 52 -15.88 -9.66 -21.51
C TYR A 52 -15.36 -10.61 -22.59
N ASP A 53 -16.14 -11.63 -22.91
CA ASP A 53 -16.08 -12.29 -24.20
C ASP A 53 -16.83 -11.40 -25.21
N MET A 54 -16.14 -10.88 -26.21
CA MET A 54 -16.67 -9.94 -27.20
C MET A 54 -17.15 -10.61 -28.48
N ASP A 55 -17.28 -11.93 -28.48
CA ASP A 55 -17.89 -12.67 -29.60
C ASP A 55 -19.41 -12.80 -29.39
N GLU A 56 -20.23 -12.23 -30.33
CA GLU A 56 -21.67 -12.29 -30.29
C GLU A 56 -22.21 -13.73 -30.25
N ARG A 57 -21.47 -14.71 -30.81
CA ARG A 57 -21.90 -16.12 -30.85
C ARG A 57 -21.82 -16.80 -29.48
N SER A 58 -20.80 -16.52 -28.71
CA SER A 58 -20.58 -17.09 -27.36
C SER A 58 -21.14 -16.20 -26.25
N ASN A 59 -21.35 -14.91 -26.53
CA ASN A 59 -21.85 -13.92 -25.55
C ASN A 59 -22.88 -12.97 -26.14
N PRO A 60 -24.05 -13.45 -26.63
CA PRO A 60 -25.01 -12.64 -27.37
C PRO A 60 -25.62 -11.50 -26.55
N HIS A 61 -25.56 -11.56 -25.22
CA HIS A 61 -26.05 -10.53 -24.31
C HIS A 61 -25.01 -9.51 -23.90
N LEU A 62 -23.73 -9.72 -24.28
CA LEU A 62 -22.55 -8.94 -23.86
C LEU A 62 -22.45 -8.84 -22.31
N MET A 63 -22.49 -9.99 -21.65
CA MET A 63 -22.33 -10.09 -20.19
C MET A 63 -20.85 -10.15 -19.82
N GLN A 64 -20.50 -9.63 -18.66
CA GLN A 64 -19.17 -9.93 -18.07
C GLN A 64 -19.05 -11.43 -17.83
N ARG A 65 -17.91 -12.02 -18.23
CA ARG A 65 -17.58 -13.43 -17.98
C ARG A 65 -16.69 -13.57 -16.75
N ILE A 66 -15.81 -12.58 -16.53
CA ILE A 66 -15.00 -12.49 -15.34
C ILE A 66 -15.32 -11.14 -14.68
N MET A 67 -15.85 -11.18 -13.47
CA MET A 67 -16.16 -9.97 -12.72
C MET A 67 -14.96 -9.58 -11.87
N MET A 68 -14.58 -8.30 -11.94
CA MET A 68 -13.58 -7.70 -11.05
C MET A 68 -14.29 -7.06 -9.86
N ASN A 69 -13.80 -7.35 -8.64
CA ASN A 69 -14.35 -6.80 -7.42
C ASN A 69 -13.69 -5.47 -7.06
N ALA A 70 -12.35 -5.42 -7.09
CA ALA A 70 -11.61 -4.28 -6.59
C ALA A 70 -10.25 -4.10 -7.28
N THR A 71 -9.73 -2.86 -7.23
CA THR A 71 -8.35 -2.50 -7.57
C THR A 71 -7.81 -1.64 -6.44
N PHE A 72 -6.81 -2.10 -5.71
CA PHE A 72 -6.35 -1.45 -4.48
C PHE A 72 -4.91 -1.83 -4.10
N ASN A 73 -4.39 -1.24 -3.03
CA ASN A 73 -3.12 -1.58 -2.38
C ASN A 73 -1.96 -1.74 -3.37
N ALA A 74 -1.69 -0.70 -4.15
CA ALA A 74 -0.68 -0.72 -5.19
C ALA A 74 0.70 -0.31 -4.68
N GLY A 75 1.74 -1.06 -5.04
CA GLY A 75 3.11 -0.58 -5.06
C GLY A 75 3.30 0.46 -6.15
N ALA A 76 4.19 1.43 -5.96
CA ALA A 76 4.36 2.54 -6.89
C ALA A 76 5.83 2.83 -7.18
N MET A 77 6.13 3.28 -8.39
CA MET A 77 7.46 3.78 -8.75
C MET A 77 7.41 4.72 -9.96
N LYS A 78 8.43 5.56 -10.08
CA LYS A 78 8.67 6.34 -11.30
C LYS A 78 9.46 5.48 -12.29
N TRP A 79 9.06 5.50 -13.56
CA TRP A 79 9.76 4.81 -14.63
C TRP A 79 9.88 5.71 -15.87
N GLY A 80 11.05 6.27 -16.06
CA GLY A 80 11.24 7.32 -17.06
C GLY A 80 10.36 8.54 -16.73
N ASP A 81 9.53 8.94 -17.68
CA ASP A 81 8.57 10.03 -17.54
C ASP A 81 7.18 9.60 -17.02
N LYS A 82 7.00 8.29 -16.73
CA LYS A 82 5.71 7.72 -16.32
C LYS A 82 5.67 7.38 -14.85
N TYR A 83 4.46 7.43 -14.29
CA TYR A 83 4.11 6.97 -12.95
C TYR A 83 3.48 5.58 -13.05
N LEU A 84 4.14 4.57 -12.47
CA LEU A 84 3.69 3.18 -12.54
C LEU A 84 3.18 2.70 -11.19
N LEU A 85 2.09 1.95 -11.25
CA LEU A 85 1.49 1.25 -10.12
C LEU A 85 1.46 -0.24 -10.41
N VAL A 86 1.95 -1.08 -9.49
CA VAL A 86 1.67 -2.51 -9.49
C VAL A 86 0.50 -2.73 -8.56
N VAL A 87 -0.67 -2.87 -9.17
CA VAL A 87 -1.97 -2.85 -8.52
C VAL A 87 -2.38 -4.26 -8.13
N ARG A 88 -2.88 -4.44 -6.91
CA ARG A 88 -3.68 -5.61 -6.56
C ARG A 88 -5.03 -5.50 -7.26
N VAL A 89 -5.32 -6.44 -8.13
CA VAL A 89 -6.65 -6.62 -8.73
C VAL A 89 -7.27 -7.86 -8.11
N GLU A 90 -8.49 -7.73 -7.60
CA GLU A 90 -9.22 -8.84 -7.00
C GLU A 90 -10.44 -9.19 -7.86
N GLY A 91 -10.57 -10.46 -8.21
CA GLY A 91 -11.76 -10.99 -8.88
C GLY A 91 -12.94 -11.18 -7.90
N ALA A 92 -14.13 -11.37 -8.45
CA ALA A 92 -15.31 -11.70 -7.64
C ALA A 92 -15.21 -13.06 -6.92
N ASP A 93 -14.25 -13.90 -7.32
CA ASP A 93 -13.89 -15.15 -6.67
C ASP A 93 -12.93 -14.97 -5.47
N ARG A 94 -12.59 -13.71 -5.15
CA ARG A 94 -11.65 -13.30 -4.09
C ARG A 94 -10.19 -13.72 -4.33
N LYS A 95 -9.84 -14.13 -5.54
CA LYS A 95 -8.44 -14.31 -5.90
C LYS A 95 -7.85 -12.99 -6.37
N SER A 96 -6.70 -12.66 -5.81
CA SER A 96 -5.95 -11.46 -6.19
C SER A 96 -4.80 -11.83 -7.13
N PHE A 97 -4.49 -10.92 -8.02
CA PHE A 97 -3.32 -10.94 -8.89
C PHE A 97 -2.77 -9.52 -9.03
N PHE A 98 -1.60 -9.39 -9.61
CA PHE A 98 -0.97 -8.10 -9.85
C PHE A 98 -1.07 -7.69 -11.31
N ALA A 99 -1.25 -6.38 -11.52
CA ALA A 99 -1.25 -5.79 -12.85
C ALA A 99 -0.60 -4.40 -12.82
N VAL A 100 0.09 -4.04 -13.89
CA VAL A 100 0.71 -2.72 -14.01
C VAL A 100 -0.28 -1.74 -14.61
N ALA A 101 -0.45 -0.59 -13.96
CA ALA A 101 -1.12 0.58 -14.51
C ALA A 101 -0.16 1.76 -14.60
N GLU A 102 -0.21 2.53 -15.67
CA GLU A 102 0.64 3.68 -15.91
C GLU A 102 -0.14 4.97 -16.12
N SER A 103 0.45 6.10 -15.71
CA SER A 103 -0.09 7.44 -15.92
C SER A 103 1.03 8.39 -16.37
N PRO A 104 0.73 9.37 -17.25
CA PRO A 104 1.69 10.39 -17.66
C PRO A 104 1.95 11.47 -16.60
N ASN A 105 1.05 11.64 -15.61
CA ASN A 105 1.11 12.74 -14.64
C ASN A 105 0.95 12.32 -13.18
N GLY A 106 0.64 11.04 -12.92
CA GLY A 106 0.51 10.46 -11.59
C GLY A 106 -0.80 10.75 -10.84
N VAL A 107 -1.74 11.52 -11.43
CA VAL A 107 -3.00 11.92 -10.78
C VAL A 107 -4.24 11.50 -11.54
N ASP A 108 -4.14 11.29 -12.86
CA ASP A 108 -5.23 10.79 -13.71
C ASP A 108 -4.68 10.04 -14.93
N ASN A 109 -5.57 9.67 -15.88
CA ASN A 109 -5.22 8.94 -17.10
C ASN A 109 -4.45 7.64 -16.84
N PHE A 110 -4.73 6.96 -15.75
CA PHE A 110 -4.17 5.64 -15.48
C PHE A 110 -4.76 4.60 -16.42
N ARG A 111 -3.88 3.81 -17.04
CA ARG A 111 -4.24 2.69 -17.94
C ARG A 111 -3.49 1.45 -17.53
N PHE A 112 -4.20 0.35 -17.37
CA PHE A 112 -3.56 -0.95 -17.20
C PHE A 112 -2.83 -1.34 -18.50
N TRP A 113 -1.72 -2.06 -18.36
CA TRP A 113 -1.12 -2.79 -19.47
C TRP A 113 -2.07 -3.88 -19.96
N ASP A 114 -1.83 -4.39 -21.17
CA ASP A 114 -2.74 -5.34 -21.82
C ASP A 114 -2.93 -6.64 -21.05
N GLU A 115 -1.89 -7.11 -20.35
CA GLU A 115 -1.88 -8.36 -19.61
C GLU A 115 -1.52 -8.15 -18.14
N PRO A 116 -2.12 -8.95 -17.22
CA PRO A 116 -1.70 -8.99 -15.84
C PRO A 116 -0.30 -9.60 -15.71
N ILE A 117 0.35 -9.39 -14.56
CA ILE A 117 1.64 -9.99 -14.24
C ILE A 117 1.44 -11.50 -14.04
N THR A 118 2.15 -12.29 -14.84
CA THR A 118 2.30 -13.73 -14.57
C THR A 118 3.38 -13.91 -13.52
N MET A 119 2.98 -14.01 -12.25
CA MET A 119 3.91 -14.29 -11.16
C MET A 119 4.29 -15.77 -11.18
N PRO A 120 5.59 -16.11 -11.27
CA PRO A 120 6.00 -17.51 -11.22
C PRO A 120 5.60 -18.17 -9.90
N GLU A 121 5.15 -19.41 -9.95
CA GLU A 121 4.84 -20.20 -8.76
C GLU A 121 6.13 -20.77 -8.13
N THR A 122 6.06 -21.11 -6.87
CA THR A 122 7.09 -21.86 -6.13
C THR A 122 6.67 -23.33 -6.01
N ASP A 123 7.56 -24.18 -5.47
CA ASP A 123 7.23 -25.57 -5.15
C ASP A 123 6.06 -25.71 -4.16
N ASN A 124 5.78 -24.66 -3.41
CA ASN A 124 4.60 -24.53 -2.54
C ASN A 124 3.74 -23.34 -3.02
N PRO A 125 2.83 -23.54 -3.97
CA PRO A 125 2.05 -22.47 -4.57
C PRO A 125 1.12 -21.79 -3.55
N ALA A 126 0.96 -20.47 -3.68
CA ALA A 126 0.07 -19.70 -2.83
C ALA A 126 -1.39 -19.83 -3.29
N THR A 127 -2.31 -19.91 -2.35
CA THR A 127 -3.75 -19.82 -2.62
C THR A 127 -4.13 -18.42 -3.07
N ASN A 128 -3.49 -17.39 -2.50
CA ASN A 128 -3.72 -16.00 -2.83
C ASN A 128 -2.43 -15.18 -2.64
N ILE A 129 -2.21 -14.17 -3.49
CA ILE A 129 -1.08 -13.23 -3.39
C ILE A 129 -1.60 -11.80 -3.45
N TYR A 130 -1.07 -10.90 -2.58
CA TYR A 130 -1.58 -9.54 -2.53
C TYR A 130 -0.64 -8.54 -1.86
N ASP A 131 -0.94 -7.25 -2.01
CA ASP A 131 -0.34 -6.12 -1.31
C ASP A 131 1.16 -5.97 -1.56
N MET A 132 1.55 -5.94 -2.85
CA MET A 132 2.95 -5.76 -3.24
C MET A 132 3.45 -4.36 -2.92
N ARG A 133 4.61 -4.29 -2.28
CA ARG A 133 5.45 -3.09 -2.14
C ARG A 133 6.60 -3.18 -3.10
N LEU A 134 6.80 -2.12 -3.88
CA LEU A 134 7.93 -2.03 -4.79
C LEU A 134 9.08 -1.30 -4.10
N THR A 135 10.29 -1.81 -4.28
CA THR A 135 11.51 -1.14 -3.85
C THR A 135 12.55 -1.22 -4.96
N GLN A 136 12.94 -0.09 -5.50
CA GLN A 136 14.12 -0.02 -6.34
C GLN A 136 15.34 -0.02 -5.41
N HIS A 137 16.07 -1.13 -5.40
CA HIS A 137 17.20 -1.35 -4.50
C HIS A 137 18.51 -0.95 -5.16
N GLU A 138 19.50 -0.54 -4.36
CA GLU A 138 20.81 -0.10 -4.86
C GLU A 138 21.62 -1.18 -5.59
N ASP A 139 21.26 -2.47 -5.45
CA ASP A 139 21.83 -3.56 -6.24
C ASP A 139 21.36 -3.57 -7.70
N GLY A 140 20.48 -2.65 -8.08
CA GLY A 140 19.96 -2.46 -9.44
C GLY A 140 18.76 -3.33 -9.80
N TYR A 141 18.16 -4.07 -8.85
CA TYR A 141 16.88 -4.74 -9.05
C TYR A 141 15.73 -3.91 -8.50
N ILE A 142 14.55 -4.15 -9.05
CA ILE A 142 13.27 -3.76 -8.48
C ILE A 142 12.72 -4.99 -7.77
N TYR A 143 12.52 -4.87 -6.46
CA TYR A 143 11.92 -5.93 -5.67
C TYR A 143 10.44 -5.65 -5.42
N GLY A 144 9.64 -6.69 -5.57
CA GLY A 144 8.27 -6.75 -5.09
C GLY A 144 8.23 -7.64 -3.85
N VAL A 145 7.86 -7.07 -2.70
CA VAL A 145 7.59 -7.82 -1.47
C VAL A 145 6.09 -7.80 -1.21
N PHE A 146 5.48 -8.98 -1.07
CA PHE A 146 4.03 -9.11 -1.00
C PHE A 146 3.61 -10.25 -0.07
N CYS A 147 2.35 -10.31 0.29
CA CYS A 147 1.80 -11.39 1.09
C CYS A 147 1.45 -12.59 0.21
N ALA A 148 1.85 -13.78 0.63
CA ALA A 148 1.40 -15.05 0.09
C ALA A 148 0.63 -15.83 1.16
N GLU A 149 -0.62 -16.14 0.86
CA GLU A 149 -1.48 -16.94 1.73
C GLU A 149 -1.56 -18.39 1.24
N ARG A 150 -1.58 -19.30 2.19
CA ARG A 150 -1.78 -20.73 1.96
C ARG A 150 -2.72 -21.31 2.97
N HIS A 151 -3.31 -22.46 2.65
CA HIS A 151 -4.01 -23.25 3.68
C HIS A 151 -3.05 -23.59 4.82
N ASP A 152 -3.56 -23.61 6.04
CA ASP A 152 -2.79 -24.03 7.21
C ASP A 152 -2.83 -25.57 7.34
N ASP A 153 -1.77 -26.21 6.86
CA ASP A 153 -1.66 -27.67 6.89
C ASP A 153 -1.59 -28.25 8.33
N SER A 154 -1.33 -27.43 9.33
CA SER A 154 -1.44 -27.85 10.74
C SER A 154 -2.89 -28.03 11.20
N MET A 155 -3.84 -27.49 10.43
CA MET A 155 -5.28 -27.54 10.68
C MET A 155 -6.05 -28.20 9.51
N PRO A 156 -5.74 -29.44 9.12
CA PRO A 156 -6.23 -30.04 7.88
C PRO A 156 -7.76 -30.25 7.85
N ALA A 157 -8.42 -30.26 8.98
CA ALA A 157 -9.88 -30.36 9.09
C ALA A 157 -10.62 -29.04 8.94
N ASP A 158 -9.94 -27.91 9.07
CA ASP A 158 -10.50 -26.56 8.87
C ASP A 158 -10.09 -26.02 7.52
N LEU A 159 -10.92 -26.21 6.51
CA LEU A 159 -10.69 -25.75 5.14
C LEU A 159 -10.59 -24.22 5.00
N SER A 160 -10.90 -23.46 6.05
CA SER A 160 -10.78 -22.00 6.09
C SER A 160 -9.51 -21.51 6.79
N ALA A 161 -8.77 -22.40 7.44
CA ALA A 161 -7.54 -22.04 8.13
C ALA A 161 -6.46 -21.61 7.12
N ALA A 162 -5.78 -20.52 7.43
CA ALA A 162 -4.77 -19.95 6.54
C ALA A 162 -3.54 -19.44 7.31
N THR A 163 -2.40 -19.48 6.63
CA THR A 163 -1.14 -18.89 7.05
C THR A 163 -0.69 -17.84 6.03
N ALA A 164 0.10 -16.88 6.49
CA ALA A 164 0.65 -15.83 5.64
C ALA A 164 2.16 -15.73 5.79
N THR A 165 2.84 -15.62 4.65
CA THR A 165 4.29 -15.39 4.56
C THR A 165 4.57 -14.14 3.72
N ALA A 166 5.73 -13.51 3.95
CA ALA A 166 6.22 -12.48 3.05
C ALA A 166 6.91 -13.15 1.87
N ALA A 167 6.38 -12.90 0.70
CA ALA A 167 6.85 -13.40 -0.57
C ALA A 167 7.75 -12.35 -1.24
N ILE A 168 8.81 -12.78 -1.92
CA ILE A 168 9.77 -11.91 -2.59
C ILE A 168 9.82 -12.26 -4.07
N ALA A 169 9.75 -11.25 -4.92
CA ALA A 169 10.07 -11.38 -6.34
C ALA A 169 10.91 -10.19 -6.78
N ARG A 170 11.67 -10.33 -7.86
CA ARG A 170 12.45 -9.25 -8.44
C ARG A 170 12.29 -9.16 -9.94
N THR A 171 12.54 -7.98 -10.46
CA THR A 171 12.43 -7.69 -11.88
C THR A 171 13.40 -6.57 -12.28
N ARG A 172 13.57 -6.36 -13.58
CA ARG A 172 14.26 -5.19 -14.16
C ARG A 172 13.39 -4.39 -15.12
N ASP A 173 12.17 -4.88 -15.41
CA ASP A 173 11.30 -4.33 -16.47
C ASP A 173 9.81 -4.31 -16.09
N LEU A 174 9.44 -4.77 -14.90
CA LEU A 174 8.08 -4.98 -14.40
C LEU A 174 7.22 -5.97 -15.24
N LYS A 175 7.80 -6.59 -16.24
CA LYS A 175 7.15 -7.58 -17.12
C LYS A 175 7.58 -9.00 -16.80
N THR A 176 8.89 -9.18 -16.67
CA THR A 176 9.48 -10.48 -16.36
C THR A 176 9.88 -10.51 -14.90
N TRP A 177 9.28 -11.40 -14.14
CA TRP A 177 9.51 -11.53 -12.70
C TRP A 177 10.23 -12.83 -12.39
N GLU A 178 11.22 -12.75 -11.53
CA GLU A 178 11.87 -13.89 -10.88
C GLU A 178 11.31 -14.01 -9.47
N ARG A 179 10.62 -15.11 -9.18
CA ARG A 179 10.10 -15.42 -7.86
C ARG A 179 11.22 -16.05 -7.03
N LEU A 180 11.56 -15.37 -5.91
CA LEU A 180 12.51 -15.90 -4.93
C LEU A 180 11.77 -16.74 -3.86
N PRO A 181 12.47 -17.55 -3.06
CA PRO A 181 11.89 -18.20 -1.90
C PRO A 181 11.26 -17.18 -0.95
N ASP A 182 10.20 -17.57 -0.25
CA ASP A 182 9.55 -16.72 0.75
C ASP A 182 10.52 -16.42 1.88
N LEU A 183 10.37 -15.24 2.49
CA LEU A 183 11.10 -14.83 3.67
C LEU A 183 10.82 -15.80 4.83
N LYS A 184 11.84 -16.50 5.28
CA LYS A 184 11.74 -17.35 6.46
C LYS A 184 11.78 -16.50 7.73
N ALA A 185 10.82 -16.66 8.61
CA ALA A 185 10.75 -15.99 9.89
C ALA A 185 10.11 -16.92 10.94
N ARG A 186 10.30 -16.60 12.22
CA ARG A 186 9.71 -17.38 13.33
C ARG A 186 8.22 -17.18 13.47
N SER A 187 7.72 -16.03 13.05
CA SER A 187 6.30 -15.64 13.09
C SER A 187 5.73 -15.52 11.68
N GLN A 188 4.42 -15.50 11.56
CA GLN A 188 3.78 -15.07 10.32
C GLN A 188 4.16 -13.62 10.01
N GLN A 189 4.34 -13.30 8.73
CA GLN A 189 4.78 -12.00 8.27
C GLN A 189 3.82 -11.46 7.20
N ARG A 190 3.28 -10.27 7.48
CA ARG A 190 2.49 -9.49 6.50
C ARG A 190 3.02 -8.06 6.50
N ASN A 191 2.81 -7.33 5.39
CA ASN A 191 3.24 -5.93 5.26
C ASN A 191 4.76 -5.73 5.44
N VAL A 192 5.54 -6.68 4.96
CA VAL A 192 7.00 -6.58 4.94
C VAL A 192 7.45 -5.65 3.81
N VAL A 193 8.44 -4.82 4.09
CA VAL A 193 8.99 -3.84 3.14
C VAL A 193 10.50 -3.96 3.11
N LEU A 194 11.09 -4.00 1.91
CA LEU A 194 12.54 -3.95 1.74
C LEU A 194 13.02 -2.49 1.82
N HIS A 195 14.05 -2.25 2.62
CA HIS A 195 14.78 -0.98 2.63
C HIS A 195 15.51 -0.78 1.29
N PRO A 196 15.58 0.45 0.73
CA PRO A 196 16.14 0.65 -0.62
C PRO A 196 17.66 0.53 -0.69
N GLU A 197 18.37 0.59 0.42
CA GLU A 197 19.82 0.53 0.50
C GLU A 197 20.27 -0.62 1.41
N PHE A 198 21.50 -1.10 1.22
CA PHE A 198 22.12 -2.00 2.18
C PHE A 198 22.36 -1.30 3.51
N VAL A 199 22.17 -2.02 4.59
CA VAL A 199 22.53 -1.57 5.94
C VAL A 199 23.55 -2.56 6.50
N ASP A 200 24.73 -2.09 6.87
CA ASP A 200 25.87 -2.94 7.28
C ASP A 200 26.22 -4.03 6.26
N GLY A 201 26.05 -3.72 4.96
CA GLY A 201 26.30 -4.64 3.86
C GLY A 201 25.26 -5.74 3.68
N LYS A 202 24.10 -5.65 4.33
CA LYS A 202 23.01 -6.62 4.32
C LYS A 202 21.72 -6.02 3.75
N TYR A 203 20.82 -6.86 3.25
CA TYR A 203 19.47 -6.47 2.94
C TYR A 203 18.70 -6.22 4.25
N ALA A 204 17.99 -5.10 4.32
CA ALA A 204 17.24 -4.72 5.51
C ALA A 204 15.74 -4.73 5.24
N PHE A 205 14.98 -5.28 6.18
CA PHE A 205 13.53 -5.39 6.07
C PHE A 205 12.82 -4.72 7.23
N TYR A 206 11.81 -3.94 6.92
CA TYR A 206 10.76 -3.59 7.86
C TYR A 206 9.76 -4.75 7.89
N THR A 207 9.64 -5.38 9.05
CA THR A 207 8.81 -6.56 9.25
C THR A 207 7.56 -6.21 10.05
N ARG A 208 6.61 -7.12 10.10
CA ARG A 208 5.46 -7.02 10.98
C ARG A 208 5.10 -8.39 11.52
N PRO A 209 5.77 -8.83 12.59
CA PRO A 209 5.53 -10.14 13.18
C PRO A 209 4.11 -10.24 13.74
N GLN A 210 3.50 -11.41 13.58
CA GLN A 210 2.18 -11.74 14.13
C GLN A 210 2.07 -13.23 14.46
N ASP A 211 1.33 -13.53 15.52
CA ASP A 211 1.19 -14.91 16.02
C ASP A 211 0.23 -15.73 15.16
N GLY A 212 -0.87 -15.12 14.72
CA GLY A 212 -1.89 -15.75 13.90
C GLY A 212 -2.12 -15.04 12.56
N PHE A 213 -3.00 -15.61 11.73
CA PHE A 213 -3.31 -15.05 10.41
C PHE A 213 -3.97 -13.66 10.48
N ILE A 214 -4.87 -13.43 11.44
CA ILE A 214 -5.53 -12.14 11.66
C ILE A 214 -5.07 -11.50 12.97
N ASP A 215 -4.97 -12.29 14.02
CA ASP A 215 -4.56 -11.83 15.35
C ASP A 215 -3.03 -11.66 15.38
N THR A 216 -2.63 -10.47 15.77
CA THR A 216 -1.21 -10.15 15.90
C THR A 216 -0.58 -10.68 17.19
N GLY A 217 -1.40 -11.06 18.17
CA GLY A 217 -0.94 -11.59 19.44
C GLY A 217 0.06 -10.66 20.14
N SER A 218 1.24 -11.17 20.41
CA SER A 218 2.36 -10.42 20.99
C SER A 218 3.06 -9.48 19.99
N GLY A 219 2.85 -9.70 18.67
CA GLY A 219 3.41 -8.89 17.57
C GLY A 219 2.59 -7.64 17.26
N GLY A 220 2.57 -7.26 15.99
CA GLY A 220 1.73 -6.18 15.45
C GLY A 220 2.37 -4.79 15.46
N GLY A 221 3.62 -4.65 15.91
CA GLY A 221 4.46 -3.48 15.71
C GLY A 221 5.27 -3.56 14.42
N ILE A 222 5.90 -2.45 14.00
CA ILE A 222 6.89 -2.47 12.94
C ILE A 222 8.20 -3.01 13.49
N GLY A 223 8.68 -4.11 12.89
CA GLY A 223 9.95 -4.73 13.21
C GLY A 223 11.04 -4.33 12.21
N TRP A 224 12.26 -4.71 12.53
CA TRP A 224 13.45 -4.55 11.71
C TRP A 224 14.26 -5.83 11.74
N ALA A 225 14.73 -6.26 10.58
CA ALA A 225 15.58 -7.43 10.42
C ALA A 225 16.60 -7.22 9.31
N LEU A 226 17.79 -7.79 9.49
CA LEU A 226 18.85 -7.84 8.50
C LEU A 226 18.99 -9.26 7.94
N VAL A 227 19.21 -9.36 6.62
CA VAL A 227 19.32 -10.60 5.87
C VAL A 227 20.58 -10.56 5.00
N ASP A 228 21.40 -11.60 5.06
CA ASP A 228 22.67 -11.65 4.34
C ASP A 228 22.48 -11.91 2.82
N ASP A 229 21.50 -12.76 2.48
CA ASP A 229 21.24 -13.17 1.10
C ASP A 229 19.74 -13.14 0.82
N ILE A 230 19.30 -12.22 -0.04
CA ILE A 230 17.89 -12.07 -0.41
C ILE A 230 17.35 -13.26 -1.23
N THR A 231 18.23 -14.04 -1.86
CA THR A 231 17.83 -15.24 -2.61
C THR A 231 17.50 -16.43 -1.71
N HIS A 232 17.89 -16.34 -0.42
CA HIS A 232 17.57 -17.30 0.64
C HIS A 232 17.26 -16.56 1.94
N ALA A 233 16.38 -15.57 1.84
CA ALA A 233 16.08 -14.63 2.92
C ALA A 233 15.59 -15.33 4.19
N GLU A 234 16.30 -15.16 5.30
CA GLU A 234 15.95 -15.71 6.61
C GLU A 234 16.18 -14.66 7.71
N VAL A 235 15.14 -14.43 8.49
CA VAL A 235 15.18 -13.53 9.66
C VAL A 235 15.62 -14.31 10.89
N HIS A 236 16.86 -14.14 11.29
CA HIS A 236 17.38 -14.74 12.50
C HIS A 236 17.07 -13.93 13.76
N GLU A 237 17.17 -12.61 13.65
CA GLU A 237 16.88 -11.62 14.69
C GLU A 237 15.93 -10.56 14.19
N GLU A 238 14.94 -10.21 15.00
CA GLU A 238 13.93 -9.22 14.71
C GLU A 238 13.73 -8.31 15.91
N THR A 239 13.82 -6.99 15.69
CA THR A 239 13.65 -5.98 16.73
C THR A 239 12.46 -5.09 16.39
N ILE A 240 11.54 -4.87 17.34
CA ILE A 240 10.44 -3.92 17.14
C ILE A 240 10.95 -2.49 17.30
N ILE A 241 10.89 -1.72 16.21
CA ILE A 241 11.33 -0.32 16.17
C ILE A 241 10.19 0.68 16.35
N ASN A 242 8.95 0.29 16.05
CA ASN A 242 7.77 1.11 16.28
C ASN A 242 6.66 0.25 16.91
N PRO A 243 6.57 0.20 18.25
CA PRO A 243 5.64 -0.68 18.96
C PRO A 243 4.20 -0.12 18.94
N ARG A 244 3.25 -1.00 19.22
CA ARG A 244 1.86 -0.62 19.51
C ARG A 244 1.79 0.16 20.82
N HIS A 245 0.86 1.12 20.87
CA HIS A 245 0.56 1.88 22.10
C HIS A 245 -0.93 1.88 22.38
N TYR A 246 -1.30 1.59 23.62
CA TYR A 246 -2.68 1.64 24.10
C TYR A 246 -3.28 3.03 23.88
N HIS A 247 -4.53 3.03 23.44
CA HIS A 247 -5.34 4.24 23.22
C HIS A 247 -4.71 5.24 22.23
N THR A 248 -4.06 4.74 21.21
CA THR A 248 -3.55 5.51 20.06
C THR A 248 -4.13 4.99 18.76
N ILE A 249 -3.76 5.62 17.64
CA ILE A 249 -4.14 5.15 16.30
C ILE A 249 -3.57 3.77 15.94
N MET A 250 -2.59 3.27 16.69
CA MET A 250 -1.88 2.01 16.46
C MET A 250 -2.00 1.01 17.63
N GLU A 251 -3.09 1.08 18.38
CA GLU A 251 -3.29 0.21 19.56
C GLU A 251 -3.45 -1.28 19.23
N MET A 252 -4.05 -1.59 18.08
CA MET A 252 -4.26 -2.99 17.67
C MET A 252 -3.08 -3.53 16.89
N LYS A 253 -2.61 -2.79 15.90
CA LYS A 253 -1.48 -3.10 15.04
C LYS A 253 -1.05 -1.89 14.24
N ASN A 254 0.18 -1.91 13.76
CA ASN A 254 0.71 -0.98 12.77
C ASN A 254 1.63 -1.72 11.81
N GLY A 255 2.00 -1.10 10.73
CA GLY A 255 2.89 -1.69 9.74
C GLY A 255 3.39 -0.65 8.76
N GLU A 256 4.53 -0.92 8.15
CA GLU A 256 5.07 -0.09 7.09
C GLU A 256 4.14 -0.10 5.88
N GLY A 257 4.06 1.02 5.21
CA GLY A 257 3.38 1.16 3.93
C GLY A 257 4.33 0.90 2.76
N PRO A 258 4.74 1.92 1.98
CA PRO A 258 5.79 1.81 0.97
C PRO A 258 7.19 1.81 1.61
N HIS A 259 8.25 1.59 0.79
CA HIS A 259 9.62 1.82 1.22
C HIS A 259 9.86 3.29 1.63
N PRO A 260 10.77 3.57 2.57
CA PRO A 260 11.01 4.94 3.03
C PRO A 260 11.69 5.81 1.96
N ILE A 261 11.46 7.12 2.04
CA ILE A 261 12.11 8.12 1.19
C ILE A 261 13.31 8.70 1.93
N LYS A 262 14.48 8.68 1.28
CA LYS A 262 15.69 9.31 1.80
C LYS A 262 15.61 10.83 1.67
N THR A 263 15.85 11.53 2.77
CA THR A 263 15.92 13.00 2.81
C THR A 263 17.19 13.44 3.54
N PRO A 264 17.65 14.69 3.39
CA PRO A 264 18.80 15.16 4.15
C PRO A 264 18.62 15.11 5.68
N GLN A 265 17.38 15.10 6.17
CA GLN A 265 17.06 15.11 7.59
C GLN A 265 16.89 13.69 8.19
N GLY A 266 16.68 12.69 7.37
CA GLY A 266 16.43 11.32 7.79
C GLY A 266 15.65 10.52 6.76
N TRP A 267 15.36 9.27 7.09
CA TRP A 267 14.43 8.44 6.33
C TRP A 267 12.99 8.83 6.69
N LEU A 268 12.21 9.19 5.70
CA LEU A 268 10.81 9.54 5.83
C LEU A 268 9.95 8.31 5.59
N HIS A 269 9.07 7.97 6.51
CA HIS A 269 8.23 6.78 6.48
C HIS A 269 6.75 7.13 6.42
N LEU A 270 6.01 6.35 5.63
CA LEU A 270 4.55 6.34 5.62
C LEU A 270 4.07 4.97 6.09
N ALA A 271 3.34 4.93 7.17
CA ALA A 271 2.88 3.70 7.80
C ALA A 271 1.36 3.72 8.01
N HIS A 272 0.78 2.55 8.29
CA HIS A 272 -0.62 2.46 8.70
C HIS A 272 -0.74 2.11 10.17
N GLY A 273 -1.69 2.75 10.83
CA GLY A 273 -2.10 2.45 12.21
C GLY A 273 -3.50 1.88 12.24
N VAL A 274 -3.75 0.95 13.17
CA VAL A 274 -5.04 0.27 13.30
C VAL A 274 -5.50 0.31 14.75
N ARG A 275 -6.73 0.74 14.93
CA ARG A 275 -7.42 0.69 16.22
C ARG A 275 -8.78 0.02 16.11
N GLY A 276 -9.27 -0.51 17.24
CA GLY A 276 -10.64 -0.99 17.36
C GLY A 276 -11.65 0.16 17.44
N CYS A 277 -12.84 -0.06 16.91
CA CYS A 277 -14.01 0.78 17.09
C CYS A 277 -15.29 -0.09 17.07
N ALA A 278 -16.43 0.49 17.46
CA ALA A 278 -17.68 -0.26 17.58
C ALA A 278 -18.13 -0.92 16.27
N SER A 279 -17.73 -0.36 15.11
CA SER A 279 -18.05 -0.88 13.77
C SER A 279 -16.98 -1.80 13.19
N GLY A 280 -15.97 -2.22 13.96
CA GLY A 280 -14.85 -3.04 13.48
C GLY A 280 -13.51 -2.36 13.65
N LEU A 281 -12.62 -2.48 12.66
CA LEU A 281 -11.30 -1.86 12.68
C LEU A 281 -11.30 -0.54 11.89
N ARG A 282 -10.52 0.41 12.37
CA ARG A 282 -10.22 1.64 11.65
C ARG A 282 -8.75 1.67 11.28
N TYR A 283 -8.47 1.81 9.98
CA TYR A 283 -7.13 2.00 9.44
C TYR A 283 -6.92 3.44 9.02
N VAL A 284 -5.77 3.99 9.39
CA VAL A 284 -5.34 5.34 9.04
C VAL A 284 -3.88 5.31 8.61
N LEU A 285 -3.44 6.32 7.86
CA LEU A 285 -2.02 6.51 7.56
C LEU A 285 -1.41 7.50 8.55
N TYR A 286 -0.17 7.24 8.95
CA TYR A 286 0.64 8.13 9.78
C TYR A 286 2.07 8.17 9.28
N MET A 287 2.85 9.11 9.80
CA MET A 287 4.24 9.29 9.41
C MET A 287 5.18 9.23 10.60
N TYR A 288 6.41 8.84 10.32
CA TYR A 288 7.53 8.97 11.24
C TYR A 288 8.84 9.13 10.46
N MET A 289 9.91 9.48 11.14
CA MET A 289 11.25 9.58 10.57
C MET A 289 12.25 8.82 11.41
N THR A 290 13.22 8.19 10.74
CA THR A 290 14.38 7.55 11.35
C THR A 290 15.67 8.21 10.87
N ALA A 291 16.76 7.99 11.62
CA ALA A 291 18.04 8.57 11.29
C ALA A 291 18.66 7.91 10.06
N LEU A 292 19.48 8.69 9.31
CA LEU A 292 20.18 8.18 8.13
C LEU A 292 21.26 7.15 8.46
N ASP A 293 21.95 7.38 9.57
CA ASP A 293 23.06 6.53 10.06
C ASP A 293 22.57 5.28 10.81
N ASP A 294 21.32 5.28 11.24
CA ASP A 294 20.67 4.17 11.95
C ASP A 294 19.18 4.16 11.66
N PRO A 295 18.73 3.39 10.65
CA PRO A 295 17.30 3.31 10.27
C PRO A 295 16.38 2.74 11.36
N THR A 296 16.92 2.22 12.46
CA THR A 296 16.13 1.76 13.61
C THR A 296 15.87 2.87 14.63
N ARG A 297 16.63 3.96 14.58
CA ARG A 297 16.54 5.06 15.53
C ARG A 297 15.52 6.09 15.11
N MET A 298 14.38 6.08 15.78
CA MET A 298 13.31 7.07 15.59
C MET A 298 13.79 8.48 15.94
N ILE A 299 13.61 9.45 15.05
CA ILE A 299 13.94 10.87 15.29
C ILE A 299 12.70 11.77 15.37
N ALA A 300 11.60 11.39 14.72
CA ALA A 300 10.35 12.13 14.79
C ALA A 300 9.15 11.21 14.54
N GLN A 301 8.06 11.44 15.27
CA GLN A 301 6.77 10.80 15.05
C GLN A 301 5.64 11.74 15.49
N PRO A 302 4.96 12.42 14.56
CA PRO A 302 3.77 13.20 14.86
C PRO A 302 2.70 12.39 15.59
N GLY A 303 2.02 12.98 16.55
CA GLY A 303 0.89 12.36 17.21
C GLY A 303 -0.32 12.26 16.26
N GLY A 304 -1.01 11.13 16.31
CA GLY A 304 -2.23 10.91 15.53
C GLY A 304 -1.97 10.48 14.07
N TYR A 305 -2.91 10.79 13.19
CA TYR A 305 -2.89 10.34 11.79
C TYR A 305 -2.50 11.48 10.83
N LEU A 306 -1.90 11.10 9.71
CA LEU A 306 -1.73 11.97 8.55
C LEU A 306 -3.01 11.99 7.70
N LEU A 307 -3.49 10.81 7.27
CA LEU A 307 -4.58 10.64 6.32
C LEU A 307 -5.59 9.61 6.82
N VAL A 308 -6.86 9.95 6.70
CA VAL A 308 -8.01 9.13 7.13
C VAL A 308 -9.06 9.07 6.03
N PRO A 309 -9.97 8.08 6.04
CA PRO A 309 -11.10 8.06 5.11
C PRO A 309 -11.93 9.33 5.20
N GLN A 310 -12.42 9.82 4.06
CA GLN A 310 -13.34 10.95 3.94
C GLN A 310 -14.50 10.64 2.99
N GLY A 311 -15.69 11.16 3.27
CA GLY A 311 -16.84 11.02 2.38
C GLY A 311 -17.12 9.58 1.97
N GLY A 312 -17.12 9.31 0.67
CA GLY A 312 -17.34 7.96 0.11
C GLY A 312 -16.24 6.94 0.40
N GLU A 313 -15.08 7.38 0.88
CA GLU A 313 -13.96 6.47 1.21
C GLU A 313 -14.22 5.60 2.45
N TYR A 314 -15.25 5.94 3.25
CA TYR A 314 -15.64 5.12 4.40
C TYR A 314 -16.30 3.79 4.02
N VAL A 315 -16.80 3.66 2.80
CA VAL A 315 -17.67 2.55 2.38
C VAL A 315 -17.05 1.78 1.22
N GLY A 316 -16.99 0.47 1.37
CA GLY A 316 -16.51 -0.49 0.37
C GLY A 316 -16.52 -1.90 0.93
N ASP A 317 -15.62 -2.74 0.47
CA ASP A 317 -15.53 -4.14 0.88
C ASP A 317 -15.11 -4.26 2.37
N VAL A 318 -14.16 -3.44 2.80
CA VAL A 318 -13.77 -3.27 4.21
C VAL A 318 -13.94 -1.81 4.60
N MET A 319 -14.96 -1.51 5.39
CA MET A 319 -15.30 -0.14 5.77
C MET A 319 -14.24 0.52 6.67
N ASN A 320 -14.15 1.86 6.58
CA ASN A 320 -13.33 2.70 7.47
C ASN A 320 -11.82 2.46 7.34
N VAL A 321 -11.34 2.19 6.13
CA VAL A 321 -9.96 1.86 5.81
C VAL A 321 -9.39 2.83 4.80
N VAL A 322 -8.20 3.37 5.07
CA VAL A 322 -7.24 3.84 4.08
C VAL A 322 -5.94 3.08 4.27
N PHE A 323 -5.33 2.67 3.16
CA PHE A 323 -4.13 1.86 3.16
C PHE A 323 -3.21 2.24 2.00
N SER A 324 -1.89 2.23 2.21
CA SER A 324 -0.92 2.59 1.19
C SER A 324 0.23 1.59 1.13
N ASN A 325 0.57 1.17 -0.07
CA ASN A 325 1.75 0.35 -0.37
C ASN A 325 2.73 1.07 -1.31
N GLY A 326 2.36 2.26 -1.77
CA GLY A 326 3.15 2.96 -2.77
C GLY A 326 3.08 4.47 -2.63
N TRP A 327 4.23 5.10 -2.74
CA TRP A 327 4.39 6.52 -2.98
C TRP A 327 5.55 6.75 -3.94
N ILE A 328 5.60 7.94 -4.51
CA ILE A 328 6.67 8.35 -5.42
C ILE A 328 7.14 9.74 -4.98
N ALA A 329 8.43 9.87 -4.72
CA ALA A 329 9.10 11.16 -4.64
C ALA A 329 9.65 11.48 -6.03
N ASP A 330 9.17 12.56 -6.65
CA ASP A 330 9.65 13.02 -7.95
C ASP A 330 10.90 13.90 -7.79
N GLU A 331 11.66 14.08 -8.86
CA GLU A 331 12.91 14.87 -8.87
C GLU A 331 12.72 16.34 -8.48
N ASP A 332 11.52 16.89 -8.69
CA ASP A 332 11.16 18.25 -8.30
C ASP A 332 10.72 18.39 -6.81
N GLY A 333 10.80 17.30 -6.05
CA GLY A 333 10.44 17.25 -4.64
C GLY A 333 8.96 17.01 -4.38
N ARG A 334 8.11 16.85 -5.40
CA ARG A 334 6.72 16.42 -5.22
C ARG A 334 6.65 14.99 -4.73
N VAL A 335 5.68 14.71 -3.87
CA VAL A 335 5.38 13.36 -3.38
C VAL A 335 3.96 13.00 -3.75
N PHE A 336 3.80 11.86 -4.43
CA PHE A 336 2.51 11.25 -4.75
C PHE A 336 2.27 10.10 -3.79
N ILE A 337 1.26 10.21 -2.95
CA ILE A 337 0.85 9.18 -1.98
C ILE A 337 -0.32 8.43 -2.60
N TYR A 338 -0.09 7.20 -3.04
CA TYR A 338 -1.13 6.33 -3.56
C TYR A 338 -1.74 5.52 -2.43
N TYR A 339 -3.04 5.66 -2.22
CA TYR A 339 -3.73 4.96 -1.15
C TYR A 339 -5.02 4.33 -1.64
N ALA A 340 -5.37 3.19 -1.06
CA ALA A 340 -6.66 2.57 -1.26
C ALA A 340 -7.66 3.04 -0.22
N SER A 341 -8.94 3.10 -0.58
CA SER A 341 -10.03 3.28 0.36
C SER A 341 -10.95 2.06 0.39
N SER A 342 -11.25 1.61 1.61
CA SER A 342 -12.21 0.53 1.92
C SER A 342 -12.00 -0.73 1.10
N ASP A 343 -10.71 -1.06 0.79
CA ASP A 343 -10.26 -2.20 -0.01
C ASP A 343 -10.98 -2.35 -1.36
N THR A 344 -11.33 -1.24 -1.99
CA THR A 344 -12.17 -1.24 -3.18
C THR A 344 -11.56 -0.47 -4.35
N ARG A 345 -10.87 0.64 -4.09
CA ARG A 345 -10.41 1.59 -5.12
C ARG A 345 -9.18 2.35 -4.69
N MET A 346 -8.40 2.80 -5.66
CA MET A 346 -7.21 3.62 -5.46
C MET A 346 -7.49 5.10 -5.58
N HIS A 347 -6.81 5.88 -4.77
CA HIS A 347 -6.76 7.34 -4.80
C HIS A 347 -5.31 7.83 -4.81
N VAL A 348 -5.14 9.12 -5.02
CA VAL A 348 -3.86 9.82 -4.85
C VAL A 348 -4.06 11.05 -3.97
N ALA A 349 -3.06 11.32 -3.14
CA ALA A 349 -2.86 12.61 -2.51
C ALA A 349 -1.45 13.10 -2.88
N THR A 350 -1.25 14.41 -3.00
CA THR A 350 0.05 14.99 -3.32
C THR A 350 0.55 15.89 -2.20
N SER A 351 1.88 15.92 -2.05
CA SER A 351 2.58 16.78 -1.10
C SER A 351 3.95 17.16 -1.66
N THR A 352 4.84 17.64 -0.82
CA THR A 352 6.26 17.82 -1.13
C THR A 352 7.10 17.21 0.00
N ILE A 353 8.33 16.82 -0.32
CA ILE A 353 9.32 16.37 0.69
C ILE A 353 9.43 17.40 1.83
N GLU A 354 9.54 18.67 1.48
CA GLU A 354 9.65 19.77 2.45
C GLU A 354 8.45 19.80 3.42
N ARG A 355 7.20 19.78 2.91
CA ARG A 355 5.99 19.77 3.73
C ARG A 355 5.93 18.54 4.66
N LEU A 356 6.27 17.37 4.15
CA LEU A 356 6.19 16.13 4.92
C LEU A 356 7.29 16.04 5.99
N VAL A 357 8.50 16.52 5.70
CA VAL A 357 9.59 16.63 6.67
C VAL A 357 9.24 17.65 7.74
N ASP A 358 8.75 18.85 7.36
CA ASP A 358 8.29 19.87 8.30
C ASP A 358 7.18 19.34 9.21
N TYR A 359 6.19 18.65 8.63
CA TYR A 359 5.13 18.00 9.41
C TYR A 359 5.70 17.01 10.44
N CYS A 360 6.64 16.14 10.03
CA CYS A 360 7.22 15.17 10.94
C CYS A 360 8.03 15.81 12.08
N LEU A 361 8.84 16.82 11.77
CA LEU A 361 9.76 17.42 12.74
C LEU A 361 9.09 18.41 13.69
N HIS A 362 8.03 19.08 13.28
CA HIS A 362 7.43 20.18 14.02
C HIS A 362 6.02 19.90 14.55
N THR A 363 5.39 18.81 14.18
CA THR A 363 4.12 18.40 14.78
C THR A 363 4.39 17.68 16.11
N PRO A 364 3.67 18.06 17.18
CA PRO A 364 3.85 17.42 18.48
C PRO A 364 3.62 15.92 18.45
N GLN A 365 4.45 15.18 19.19
CA GLN A 365 4.25 13.76 19.43
C GLN A 365 3.02 13.51 20.31
N ASP A 366 2.48 12.29 20.24
CA ASP A 366 1.43 11.86 21.18
C ASP A 366 2.00 11.77 22.60
N GLY A 367 1.42 12.53 23.51
CA GLY A 367 1.82 12.53 24.92
C GLY A 367 1.18 11.37 25.72
N LEU A 368 0.44 10.50 25.08
CA LEU A 368 -0.18 9.26 25.60
C LEU A 368 -1.20 9.48 26.73
N THR A 369 -1.55 10.70 27.04
CA THR A 369 -2.55 11.03 28.08
C THR A 369 -3.41 12.23 27.66
N THR A 370 -4.64 12.28 28.16
CA THR A 370 -5.52 13.45 27.96
C THR A 370 -4.89 14.73 28.50
N ALA A 371 -4.21 14.67 29.63
CA ALA A 371 -3.54 15.84 30.24
C ALA A 371 -2.43 16.38 29.32
N ALA A 372 -1.62 15.50 28.71
CA ALA A 372 -0.59 15.90 27.76
C ALA A 372 -1.17 16.52 26.49
N SER A 373 -2.30 15.99 25.98
CA SER A 373 -3.00 16.58 24.82
C SER A 373 -3.50 18.00 25.12
N VAL A 374 -4.11 18.21 26.29
CA VAL A 374 -4.56 19.54 26.74
C VAL A 374 -3.39 20.50 26.91
N GLU A 375 -2.28 20.03 27.48
CA GLU A 375 -1.08 20.86 27.68
C GLU A 375 -0.47 21.28 26.33
N THR A 376 -0.42 20.38 25.35
CA THR A 376 0.04 20.68 23.98
C THR A 376 -0.81 21.78 23.33
N ILE A 377 -2.14 21.69 23.45
CA ILE A 377 -3.06 22.72 22.94
C ILE A 377 -2.84 24.07 23.65
N LYS A 378 -2.67 24.07 24.99
CA LYS A 378 -2.42 25.28 25.75
C LYS A 378 -1.10 25.97 25.36
N LYS A 379 -0.04 25.19 25.10
CA LYS A 379 1.24 25.72 24.61
C LYS A 379 1.08 26.39 23.25
N LEU A 380 0.33 25.80 22.35
CA LEU A 380 0.05 26.38 21.03
C LEU A 380 -0.77 27.67 21.15
N ILE A 381 -1.80 27.70 22.01
CA ILE A 381 -2.59 28.89 22.27
C ILE A 381 -1.71 30.02 22.83
N ALA A 382 -0.84 29.72 23.80
CA ALA A 382 0.06 30.68 24.39
C ALA A 382 1.04 31.26 23.35
N LYS A 383 1.62 30.40 22.51
CA LYS A 383 2.48 30.81 21.39
C LYS A 383 1.74 31.76 20.43
N ASN A 384 0.52 31.44 20.03
CA ASN A 384 -0.25 32.23 19.07
C ASN A 384 -0.70 33.60 19.66
N ARG A 385 -0.90 33.68 20.96
CA ARG A 385 -1.23 34.93 21.64
C ARG A 385 -0.03 35.88 21.86
N ALA A 386 1.18 35.36 21.69
CA ALA A 386 2.40 36.11 21.79
C ALA A 386 2.89 36.72 20.46
N LEU A 387 2.25 36.35 19.33
CA LEU A 387 2.44 36.92 17.99
C LEU A 387 1.66 38.22 17.82
#